data_abf8c75012e7d0f6e4c44b04f108ed2e
#
_entry.id   abf8c75012e7d0f6e4c44b04f108ed2e
#
_cell.length_a   1.000
_cell.length_b   1.000
_cell.length_c   1.000
_cell.angle_alpha   90.00
_cell.angle_beta   90.00
_cell.angle_gamma   90.00
#
_symmetry.space_group_name_H-M   'P 1'
#
loop_
_entity.id
_entity.type
_entity.pdbx_description
1 polymer ?
#
loop_
_entity_poly.entity_id
_entity_poly.type
_entity_poly.pdbx_seq_one_letter_code
_entity_poly.pdbx_strand_id
1 'polypeptide(L)'
;ALSLTWNHRNLYADGVGEEAAGGGLTRAGRELVRELSRKGMILDLAHLSTRSFFEALELAELPPLVSHANSRQLCEHPRNLTDEQLKALAAKGGLIGLSLYPRFISGDEEAGLELLLDHFVHIAGLIGVEHLAFGSDFDGIDSTIEEIKDVSAYHLLPEALGKRGFHPREVELIAWNNVRRILQDNMGGVQ
;
A
#
# COMPACT_ATOMS: atom_id res chain seq x y z
N ALA A 1 1.84 10.39 8.12
CA ALA A 1 0.94 9.25 7.99
C ALA A 1 0.85 8.50 9.31
N LEU A 2 -0.24 7.75 9.50
CA LEU A 2 -0.45 6.91 10.67
C LEU A 2 -1.12 5.61 10.28
N SER A 3 -0.50 4.46 10.63
CA SER A 3 -1.08 3.11 10.56
C SER A 3 -1.76 2.79 11.89
N LEU A 4 -2.99 2.23 11.86
CA LEU A 4 -3.74 1.94 13.08
C LEU A 4 -3.22 0.71 13.83
N THR A 5 -2.70 -0.28 13.10
CA THR A 5 -2.19 -1.54 13.65
C THR A 5 -0.88 -1.93 12.99
N TRP A 6 -0.14 -2.80 13.66
CA TRP A 6 0.70 -3.78 13.01
C TRP A 6 -0.15 -5.05 12.78
N ASN A 7 0.39 -6.26 12.94
CA ASN A 7 -0.33 -7.49 12.58
C ASN A 7 -1.44 -7.89 13.56
N HIS A 8 -1.36 -7.48 14.84
CA HIS A 8 -2.28 -7.91 15.87
C HIS A 8 -3.29 -6.83 16.28
N ARG A 9 -4.34 -7.26 16.98
CA ARG A 9 -5.34 -6.38 17.57
C ARG A 9 -4.72 -5.42 18.58
N ASN A 10 -5.22 -4.20 18.58
CA ASN A 10 -4.95 -3.21 19.62
C ASN A 10 -6.21 -2.46 20.03
N LEU A 11 -6.07 -1.31 20.72
CA LEU A 11 -7.21 -0.49 21.18
C LEU A 11 -8.07 0.05 20.01
N TYR A 12 -7.52 0.17 18.80
CA TYR A 12 -8.17 0.87 17.69
C TYR A 12 -8.78 -0.07 16.64
N ALA A 13 -8.09 -1.17 16.32
CA ALA A 13 -8.48 -2.02 15.20
C ALA A 13 -7.91 -3.43 15.32
N ASP A 14 -8.44 -4.33 14.48
CA ASP A 14 -7.83 -5.60 14.20
C ASP A 14 -6.82 -5.48 13.06
N GLY A 15 -5.61 -5.98 13.32
CA GLY A 15 -4.60 -6.21 12.29
C GLY A 15 -4.87 -7.50 11.52
N VAL A 16 -4.10 -7.71 10.45
CA VAL A 16 -4.24 -8.86 9.54
C VAL A 16 -4.10 -10.22 10.24
N GLY A 17 -3.34 -10.31 11.34
CA GLY A 17 -3.20 -11.54 12.13
C GLY A 17 -4.48 -11.94 12.88
N GLU A 18 -5.47 -11.06 12.96
CA GLU A 18 -6.77 -11.28 13.60
C GLU A 18 -7.91 -11.50 12.58
N GLU A 19 -7.58 -11.77 11.31
CA GLU A 19 -8.57 -11.93 10.24
C GLU A 19 -9.66 -12.95 10.60
N ALA A 20 -9.27 -14.09 11.18
CA ALA A 20 -10.20 -15.14 11.60
C ALA A 20 -11.16 -14.71 12.72
N ALA A 21 -10.83 -13.71 13.51
CA ALA A 21 -11.69 -13.17 14.57
C ALA A 21 -12.82 -12.31 14.00
N GLY A 22 -12.69 -11.83 12.75
CA GLY A 22 -13.71 -11.05 12.05
C GLY A 22 -14.06 -9.72 12.71
N GLY A 23 -13.21 -9.20 13.57
CA GLY A 23 -13.33 -7.87 14.15
C GLY A 23 -12.92 -6.77 13.16
N GLY A 24 -13.31 -5.54 13.44
CA GLY A 24 -13.01 -4.35 12.63
C GLY A 24 -12.47 -3.22 13.50
N LEU A 25 -12.83 -1.99 13.16
CA LEU A 25 -12.52 -0.82 13.99
C LEU A 25 -13.29 -0.84 15.29
N THR A 26 -12.61 -0.53 16.39
CA THR A 26 -13.28 -0.20 17.64
C THR A 26 -13.94 1.19 17.56
N ARG A 27 -14.73 1.55 18.57
CA ARG A 27 -15.25 2.93 18.68
C ARG A 27 -14.12 3.96 18.67
N ALA A 28 -13.05 3.72 19.44
CA ALA A 28 -11.88 4.59 19.49
C ALA A 28 -11.16 4.66 18.12
N GLY A 29 -11.07 3.54 17.39
CA GLY A 29 -10.51 3.51 16.05
C GLY A 29 -11.31 4.36 15.06
N ARG A 30 -12.64 4.28 15.09
CA ARG A 30 -13.51 5.12 14.24
C ARG A 30 -13.36 6.62 14.54
N GLU A 31 -13.24 6.97 15.80
CA GLU A 31 -13.00 8.35 16.23
C GLU A 31 -11.61 8.83 15.76
N LEU A 32 -10.58 7.98 15.88
CA LEU A 32 -9.23 8.29 15.43
C LEU A 32 -9.17 8.50 13.92
N VAL A 33 -9.79 7.65 13.09
CA VAL A 33 -9.81 7.84 11.62
C VAL A 33 -10.40 9.20 11.23
N ARG A 34 -11.51 9.61 11.84
CA ARG A 34 -12.10 10.93 11.59
C ARG A 34 -11.18 12.07 12.02
N GLU A 35 -10.48 11.90 13.15
CA GLU A 35 -9.56 12.92 13.66
C GLU A 35 -8.33 13.06 12.75
N LEU A 36 -7.82 11.96 12.17
CA LEU A 36 -6.74 11.99 11.19
C LEU A 36 -7.13 12.86 9.99
N SER A 37 -8.32 12.65 9.42
CA SER A 37 -8.83 13.46 8.30
C SER A 37 -8.90 14.94 8.66
N ARG A 38 -9.44 15.30 9.86
CA ARG A 38 -9.52 16.70 10.32
C ARG A 38 -8.16 17.37 10.50
N LYS A 39 -7.13 16.58 10.83
CA LYS A 39 -5.75 17.07 11.02
C LYS A 39 -4.91 17.04 9.75
N GLY A 40 -5.45 16.63 8.62
CA GLY A 40 -4.68 16.44 7.39
C GLY A 40 -3.59 15.37 7.52
N MET A 41 -3.81 14.38 8.39
CA MET A 41 -2.89 13.25 8.55
C MET A 41 -3.31 12.10 7.64
N ILE A 42 -2.39 11.61 6.84
CA ILE A 42 -2.63 10.50 5.93
C ILE A 42 -2.93 9.24 6.73
N LEU A 43 -4.07 8.60 6.45
CA LEU A 43 -4.41 7.28 6.95
C LEU A 43 -3.67 6.22 6.14
N ASP A 44 -2.86 5.40 6.80
CA ASP A 44 -2.21 4.24 6.21
C ASP A 44 -2.97 2.96 6.59
N LEU A 45 -3.46 2.26 5.58
CA LEU A 45 -4.28 1.05 5.71
C LEU A 45 -3.44 -0.24 5.71
N ALA A 46 -2.11 -0.14 5.60
CA ALA A 46 -1.24 -1.30 5.70
C ALA A 46 -1.46 -2.03 7.03
N HIS A 47 -1.35 -3.36 7.01
CA HIS A 47 -1.53 -4.26 8.15
C HIS A 47 -2.96 -4.43 8.71
N LEU A 48 -3.95 -3.68 8.24
CA LEU A 48 -5.32 -3.85 8.72
C LEU A 48 -5.92 -5.19 8.27
N SER A 49 -6.74 -5.80 9.14
CA SER A 49 -7.62 -6.89 8.73
C SER A 49 -8.56 -6.42 7.60
N THR A 50 -9.06 -7.33 6.79
CA THR A 50 -9.96 -7.00 5.68
C THR A 50 -11.13 -6.14 6.15
N ARG A 51 -11.76 -6.49 7.26
CA ARG A 51 -12.88 -5.71 7.82
C ARG A 51 -12.45 -4.34 8.31
N SER A 52 -11.33 -4.26 9.05
CA SER A 52 -10.78 -2.97 9.50
C SER A 52 -10.43 -2.06 8.33
N PHE A 53 -9.89 -2.64 7.25
CA PHE A 53 -9.55 -1.92 6.02
C PHE A 53 -10.78 -1.24 5.41
N PHE A 54 -11.86 -1.99 5.15
CA PHE A 54 -13.07 -1.41 4.55
C PHE A 54 -13.76 -0.42 5.47
N GLU A 55 -13.85 -0.70 6.78
CA GLU A 55 -14.44 0.24 7.74
C GLU A 55 -13.64 1.54 7.86
N ALA A 56 -12.30 1.47 7.83
CA ALA A 56 -11.42 2.64 7.84
C ALA A 56 -11.52 3.43 6.53
N LEU A 57 -11.55 2.73 5.40
CA LEU A 57 -11.69 3.33 4.07
C LEU A 57 -13.03 4.07 3.90
N GLU A 58 -14.12 3.50 4.43
CA GLU A 58 -15.44 4.15 4.42
C GLU A 58 -15.41 5.49 5.15
N LEU A 59 -14.74 5.54 6.32
CA LEU A 59 -14.64 6.72 7.18
C LEU A 59 -13.62 7.76 6.71
N ALA A 60 -12.68 7.38 5.86
CA ALA A 60 -11.66 8.29 5.34
C ALA A 60 -12.29 9.40 4.48
N GLU A 61 -12.07 10.66 4.85
CA GLU A 61 -12.53 11.84 4.13
C GLU A 61 -11.46 12.35 3.13
N LEU A 62 -10.19 12.00 3.37
CA LEU A 62 -9.05 12.33 2.51
C LEU A 62 -8.49 11.05 1.89
N PRO A 63 -7.80 11.13 0.73
CA PRO A 63 -7.22 9.97 0.07
C PRO A 63 -6.24 9.22 0.99
N PRO A 64 -6.50 7.94 1.33
CA PRO A 64 -5.61 7.14 2.14
C PRO A 64 -4.48 6.54 1.31
N LEU A 65 -3.54 5.87 1.98
CA LEU A 65 -2.55 5.03 1.32
C LEU A 65 -2.48 3.63 1.94
N VAL A 66 -1.90 2.72 1.21
CA VAL A 66 -1.31 1.47 1.71
C VAL A 66 0.18 1.59 1.45
N SER A 67 0.96 1.81 2.50
CA SER A 67 2.38 2.15 2.36
C SER A 67 3.21 1.02 1.75
N HIS A 68 2.85 -0.25 2.02
CA HIS A 68 3.58 -1.42 1.56
C HIS A 68 2.67 -2.66 1.52
N ALA A 69 2.38 -3.15 0.33
CA ALA A 69 1.68 -4.41 0.05
C ALA A 69 1.80 -4.74 -1.43
N ASN A 70 1.42 -5.97 -1.82
CA ASN A 70 1.36 -6.40 -3.21
C ASN A 70 -0.04 -6.94 -3.57
N SER A 71 -0.19 -7.58 -4.72
CA SER A 71 -1.46 -8.20 -5.15
C SER A 71 -1.61 -9.60 -4.56
N ARG A 72 -2.75 -9.86 -3.88
CA ARG A 72 -3.08 -11.20 -3.38
C ARG A 72 -3.41 -12.16 -4.52
N GLN A 73 -3.87 -11.66 -5.66
CA GLN A 73 -4.15 -12.48 -6.84
C GLN A 73 -2.88 -13.17 -7.39
N LEU A 74 -1.73 -12.52 -7.28
CA LEU A 74 -0.45 -13.07 -7.75
C LEU A 74 0.30 -13.83 -6.66
N CYS A 75 0.16 -13.43 -5.40
CA CYS A 75 0.76 -14.09 -4.25
C CYS A 75 -0.24 -14.12 -3.09
N GLU A 76 -0.77 -15.31 -2.79
CA GLU A 76 -1.72 -15.52 -1.69
C GLU A 76 -1.04 -15.35 -0.34
N HIS A 77 -0.95 -14.10 0.08
CA HIS A 77 -0.40 -13.72 1.37
C HIS A 77 -1.37 -12.77 2.10
N PRO A 78 -1.64 -12.95 3.41
CA PRO A 78 -2.62 -12.14 4.12
C PRO A 78 -2.32 -10.64 4.16
N ARG A 79 -1.05 -10.25 4.01
CA ARG A 79 -0.61 -8.86 3.92
C ARG A 79 -0.87 -8.21 2.55
N ASN A 80 -1.07 -9.03 1.51
CA ASN A 80 -1.38 -8.55 0.17
C ASN A 80 -2.86 -8.17 0.04
N LEU A 81 -3.15 -7.22 -0.84
CA LEU A 81 -4.50 -6.75 -1.09
C LEU A 81 -5.22 -7.60 -2.13
N THR A 82 -6.49 -7.86 -1.89
CA THR A 82 -7.39 -8.43 -2.90
C THR A 82 -7.72 -7.39 -3.97
N ASP A 83 -8.14 -7.85 -5.15
CA ASP A 83 -8.58 -6.96 -6.23
C ASP A 83 -9.76 -6.05 -5.79
N GLU A 84 -10.60 -6.53 -4.89
CA GLU A 84 -11.69 -5.74 -4.31
C GLU A 84 -11.15 -4.59 -3.43
N GLN A 85 -10.18 -4.87 -2.57
CA GLN A 85 -9.52 -3.85 -1.75
C GLN A 85 -8.79 -2.81 -2.61
N LEU A 86 -8.08 -3.26 -3.67
CA LEU A 86 -7.40 -2.38 -4.61
C LEU A 86 -8.38 -1.42 -5.31
N LYS A 87 -9.49 -1.95 -5.84
CA LYS A 87 -10.55 -1.14 -6.48
C LYS A 87 -11.18 -0.15 -5.50
N ALA A 88 -11.45 -0.57 -4.28
CA ALA A 88 -12.02 0.30 -3.25
C ALA A 88 -11.04 1.43 -2.87
N LEU A 89 -9.76 1.12 -2.72
CA LEU A 89 -8.69 2.10 -2.48
C LEU A 89 -8.62 3.14 -3.59
N ALA A 90 -8.60 2.71 -4.84
CA ALA A 90 -8.57 3.58 -6.02
C ALA A 90 -9.80 4.48 -6.11
N ALA A 91 -11.00 3.95 -5.83
CA ALA A 91 -12.24 4.72 -5.81
C ALA A 91 -12.23 5.87 -4.79
N LYS A 92 -11.39 5.79 -3.75
CA LYS A 92 -11.13 6.86 -2.77
C LYS A 92 -9.96 7.79 -3.16
N GLY A 93 -9.42 7.66 -4.37
CA GLY A 93 -8.23 8.40 -4.80
C GLY A 93 -6.95 7.96 -4.09
N GLY A 94 -6.98 6.81 -3.42
CA GLY A 94 -5.88 6.30 -2.61
C GLY A 94 -4.68 5.81 -3.43
N LEU A 95 -3.65 5.34 -2.73
CA LEU A 95 -2.37 4.93 -3.29
C LEU A 95 -1.90 3.63 -2.64
N ILE A 96 -1.31 2.73 -3.43
CA ILE A 96 -0.58 1.56 -2.94
C ILE A 96 0.91 1.66 -3.29
N GLY A 97 1.78 1.51 -2.28
CA GLY A 97 3.20 1.29 -2.44
C GLY A 97 3.52 -0.20 -2.51
N LEU A 98 4.19 -0.64 -3.59
CA LEU A 98 4.54 -2.06 -3.74
C LEU A 98 5.79 -2.39 -2.94
N SER A 99 5.67 -3.45 -2.12
CA SER A 99 6.73 -3.93 -1.22
C SER A 99 7.78 -4.75 -1.97
N LEU A 100 9.04 -4.61 -1.53
CA LEU A 100 10.18 -5.42 -2.01
C LEU A 100 10.34 -6.75 -1.23
N TYR A 101 9.42 -7.06 -0.32
CA TYR A 101 9.50 -8.26 0.49
C TYR A 101 9.21 -9.52 -0.35
N PRO A 102 10.17 -10.47 -0.52
CA PRO A 102 10.01 -11.62 -1.38
C PRO A 102 8.76 -12.45 -1.08
N ARG A 103 8.43 -12.64 0.20
CA ARG A 103 7.25 -13.40 0.61
C ARG A 103 5.92 -12.75 0.21
N PHE A 104 5.89 -11.43 -0.05
CA PHE A 104 4.71 -10.75 -0.59
C PHE A 104 4.67 -10.79 -2.12
N ILE A 105 5.78 -11.14 -2.77
CA ILE A 105 5.91 -11.19 -4.21
C ILE A 105 5.59 -12.60 -4.74
N SER A 106 6.24 -13.64 -4.19
CA SER A 106 6.09 -15.02 -4.67
C SER A 106 5.56 -16.02 -3.63
N GLY A 107 5.54 -15.62 -2.36
CA GLY A 107 5.29 -16.54 -1.23
C GLY A 107 6.54 -17.25 -0.71
N ASP A 108 7.63 -17.19 -1.45
CA ASP A 108 8.91 -17.79 -1.13
C ASP A 108 9.91 -16.73 -0.61
N GLU A 109 11.05 -17.17 -0.09
CA GLU A 109 12.13 -16.27 0.33
C GLU A 109 12.94 -15.72 -0.84
N GLU A 110 12.82 -16.35 -2.01
CA GLU A 110 13.49 -15.95 -3.24
C GLU A 110 12.47 -15.39 -4.24
N ALA A 111 12.51 -14.09 -4.46
CA ALA A 111 11.78 -13.41 -5.51
C ALA A 111 12.71 -12.41 -6.20
N GLY A 112 12.58 -12.31 -7.51
CA GLY A 112 13.34 -11.35 -8.31
C GLY A 112 12.51 -10.17 -8.78
N LEU A 113 13.18 -9.20 -9.38
CA LEU A 113 12.59 -7.97 -9.89
C LEU A 113 11.48 -8.24 -10.92
N GLU A 114 11.60 -9.24 -11.78
CA GLU A 114 10.58 -9.56 -12.80
C GLU A 114 9.23 -9.94 -12.18
N LEU A 115 9.23 -10.73 -11.10
CA LEU A 115 7.99 -11.06 -10.39
C LEU A 115 7.37 -9.84 -9.71
N LEU A 116 8.18 -8.94 -9.17
CA LEU A 116 7.68 -7.66 -8.66
C LEU A 116 7.03 -6.81 -9.77
N LEU A 117 7.63 -6.78 -10.97
CA LEU A 117 7.06 -6.07 -12.11
C LEU A 117 5.71 -6.65 -12.55
N ASP A 118 5.48 -7.96 -12.39
CA ASP A 118 4.16 -8.56 -12.64
C ASP A 118 3.09 -7.98 -11.71
N HIS A 119 3.42 -7.73 -10.43
CA HIS A 119 2.50 -7.02 -9.52
C HIS A 119 2.21 -5.59 -9.97
N PHE A 120 3.21 -4.83 -10.45
CA PHE A 120 2.99 -3.50 -11.02
C PHE A 120 2.07 -3.55 -12.23
N VAL A 121 2.29 -4.48 -13.16
CA VAL A 121 1.47 -4.64 -14.37
C VAL A 121 0.03 -5.02 -14.00
N HIS A 122 -0.16 -6.00 -13.10
CA HIS A 122 -1.49 -6.44 -12.68
C HIS A 122 -2.27 -5.29 -12.03
N ILE A 123 -1.67 -4.62 -11.05
CA ILE A 123 -2.34 -3.56 -10.31
C ILE A 123 -2.60 -2.34 -11.21
N ALA A 124 -1.64 -1.95 -12.07
CA ALA A 124 -1.84 -0.88 -13.04
C ALA A 124 -3.00 -1.18 -14.01
N GLY A 125 -3.09 -2.42 -14.50
CA GLY A 125 -4.21 -2.85 -15.34
C GLY A 125 -5.57 -2.86 -14.63
N LEU A 126 -5.56 -3.04 -13.31
CA LEU A 126 -6.78 -3.15 -12.52
C LEU A 126 -7.34 -1.78 -12.08
N ILE A 127 -6.45 -0.86 -11.63
CA ILE A 127 -6.84 0.39 -10.97
C ILE A 127 -6.20 1.66 -11.55
N GLY A 128 -5.31 1.53 -12.54
CA GLY A 128 -4.58 2.65 -13.15
C GLY A 128 -3.25 2.95 -12.46
N VAL A 129 -2.33 3.52 -13.24
CA VAL A 129 -0.96 3.85 -12.78
C VAL A 129 -0.92 4.97 -11.76
N GLU A 130 -1.94 5.82 -11.73
CA GLU A 130 -2.10 6.95 -10.79
C GLU A 130 -2.29 6.52 -9.34
N HIS A 131 -2.50 5.24 -9.10
CA HIS A 131 -2.70 4.65 -7.77
C HIS A 131 -1.51 3.83 -7.27
N LEU A 132 -0.39 3.80 -8.01
CA LEU A 132 0.79 3.01 -7.68
C LEU A 132 1.95 3.88 -7.21
N ALA A 133 2.78 3.31 -6.31
CA ALA A 133 4.05 3.87 -5.88
C ALA A 133 5.04 2.77 -5.48
N PHE A 134 6.28 3.14 -5.19
CA PHE A 134 7.24 2.27 -4.54
C PHE A 134 7.03 2.30 -3.02
N GLY A 135 6.89 1.13 -2.41
CA GLY A 135 6.65 0.95 -0.97
C GLY A 135 7.62 -0.06 -0.35
N SER A 136 8.91 0.12 -0.58
CA SER A 136 10.01 -0.82 -0.35
C SER A 136 9.94 -1.62 0.94
N ASP A 137 9.50 -1.01 2.03
CA ASP A 137 9.48 -1.59 3.38
C ASP A 137 10.90 -1.87 3.95
N PHE A 138 11.94 -1.17 3.46
CA PHE A 138 13.28 -1.24 4.02
C PHE A 138 13.24 -1.01 5.53
N ASP A 139 14.10 -1.69 6.28
CA ASP A 139 14.15 -1.71 7.75
C ASP A 139 12.94 -2.38 8.45
N GLY A 140 11.82 -2.61 7.75
CA GLY A 140 10.64 -3.33 8.26
C GLY A 140 10.60 -4.82 7.89
N ILE A 141 11.51 -5.26 7.01
CA ILE A 141 11.59 -6.63 6.48
C ILE A 141 12.98 -7.22 6.69
N ASP A 142 13.06 -8.53 6.79
CA ASP A 142 14.31 -9.27 7.04
C ASP A 142 15.08 -9.62 5.75
N SER A 143 14.42 -9.50 4.60
CA SER A 143 15.02 -9.74 3.28
C SER A 143 14.33 -8.89 2.20
N THR A 144 15.06 -8.62 1.13
CA THR A 144 14.58 -7.93 -0.07
C THR A 144 14.90 -8.76 -1.31
N ILE A 145 14.36 -8.38 -2.47
CA ILE A 145 14.79 -8.96 -3.75
C ILE A 145 16.28 -8.73 -3.97
N GLU A 146 16.94 -9.68 -4.64
CA GLU A 146 18.40 -9.68 -4.78
C GLU A 146 18.92 -8.43 -5.49
N GLU A 147 18.20 -7.93 -6.48
CA GLU A 147 18.61 -6.79 -7.30
C GLU A 147 18.52 -5.46 -6.55
N ILE A 148 17.70 -5.36 -5.49
CA ILE A 148 17.47 -4.11 -4.76
C ILE A 148 17.54 -4.37 -3.25
N LYS A 149 18.75 -4.39 -2.72
CA LYS A 149 19.02 -4.68 -1.30
C LYS A 149 18.85 -3.48 -0.38
N ASP A 150 19.01 -2.29 -0.92
CA ASP A 150 18.90 -1.02 -0.22
C ASP A 150 18.57 0.13 -1.17
N VAL A 151 18.46 1.33 -0.62
CA VAL A 151 18.10 2.55 -1.36
C VAL A 151 19.07 2.91 -2.49
N SER A 152 20.35 2.47 -2.44
CA SER A 152 21.31 2.77 -3.48
C SER A 152 20.96 2.15 -4.83
N ALA A 153 20.26 1.01 -4.81
CA ALA A 153 19.76 0.32 -6.00
C ALA A 153 18.35 0.75 -6.44
N TYR A 154 17.74 1.72 -5.77
CA TYR A 154 16.36 2.14 -6.03
C TYR A 154 16.14 2.70 -7.44
N HIS A 155 17.19 3.24 -8.06
CA HIS A 155 17.18 3.72 -9.44
C HIS A 155 16.88 2.63 -10.48
N LEU A 156 17.05 1.35 -10.12
CA LEU A 156 16.73 0.23 -11.01
C LEU A 156 15.22 0.07 -11.24
N LEU A 157 14.37 0.47 -10.29
CA LEU A 157 12.91 0.34 -10.40
C LEU A 157 12.32 1.14 -11.57
N PRO A 158 12.58 2.45 -11.73
CA PRO A 158 12.13 3.22 -12.89
C PRO A 158 12.64 2.65 -14.22
N GLU A 159 13.88 2.20 -14.25
CA GLU A 159 14.48 1.59 -15.46
C GLU A 159 13.76 0.29 -15.84
N ALA A 160 13.51 -0.57 -14.83
CA ALA A 160 12.82 -1.84 -15.04
C ALA A 160 11.37 -1.66 -15.48
N LEU A 161 10.63 -0.71 -14.88
CA LEU A 161 9.28 -0.36 -15.33
C LEU A 161 9.27 0.11 -16.79
N GLY A 162 10.21 0.96 -17.18
CA GLY A 162 10.35 1.38 -18.57
C GLY A 162 10.61 0.22 -19.54
N LYS A 163 11.49 -0.72 -19.18
CA LYS A 163 11.75 -1.95 -19.95
C LYS A 163 10.53 -2.87 -20.02
N ARG A 164 9.70 -2.89 -18.96
CA ARG A 164 8.46 -3.66 -18.89
C ARG A 164 7.32 -3.06 -19.73
N GLY A 165 7.49 -1.85 -20.27
CA GLY A 165 6.56 -1.21 -21.19
C GLY A 165 5.76 -0.04 -20.60
N PHE A 166 6.03 0.38 -19.37
CA PHE A 166 5.45 1.60 -18.84
C PHE A 166 5.99 2.83 -19.58
N HIS A 167 5.08 3.72 -19.98
CA HIS A 167 5.48 4.97 -20.61
C HIS A 167 6.27 5.87 -19.65
N PRO A 168 7.24 6.68 -20.08
CA PRO A 168 8.03 7.54 -19.18
C PRO A 168 7.21 8.39 -18.21
N ARG A 169 6.05 8.91 -18.64
CA ARG A 169 5.13 9.64 -17.76
C ARG A 169 4.50 8.76 -16.67
N GLU A 170 4.21 7.49 -16.97
CA GLU A 170 3.68 6.53 -16.00
C GLU A 170 4.73 6.16 -14.97
N VAL A 171 5.98 5.97 -15.43
CA VAL A 171 7.13 5.74 -14.55
C VAL A 171 7.32 6.92 -13.59
N GLU A 172 7.23 8.17 -14.09
CA GLU A 172 7.32 9.37 -13.26
C GLU A 172 6.16 9.48 -12.23
N LEU A 173 4.94 9.09 -12.62
CA LEU A 173 3.80 9.01 -11.69
C LEU A 173 4.10 8.03 -10.56
N ILE A 174 4.49 6.79 -10.88
CA ILE A 174 4.78 5.74 -9.90
C ILE A 174 5.97 6.11 -9.02
N ALA A 175 7.03 6.67 -9.61
CA ALA A 175 8.26 6.97 -8.89
C ALA A 175 8.07 8.07 -7.83
N TRP A 176 7.20 9.06 -8.08
CA TRP A 176 7.10 10.17 -7.14
C TRP A 176 5.83 11.04 -7.23
N ASN A 177 5.24 11.29 -8.41
CA ASN A 177 4.14 12.25 -8.53
C ASN A 177 2.87 11.79 -7.78
N ASN A 178 2.60 10.48 -7.75
CA ASN A 178 1.46 9.93 -7.04
C ASN A 178 1.59 10.14 -5.51
N VAL A 179 2.78 9.90 -4.95
CA VAL A 179 3.04 10.17 -3.52
C VAL A 179 2.92 11.66 -3.22
N ARG A 180 3.46 12.51 -4.11
CA ARG A 180 3.33 13.96 -3.99
C ARG A 180 1.88 14.41 -3.98
N ARG A 181 1.02 13.84 -4.86
CA ARG A 181 -0.42 14.11 -4.86
C ARG A 181 -1.06 13.78 -3.52
N ILE A 182 -0.82 12.58 -2.98
CA ILE A 182 -1.36 12.18 -1.66
C ILE A 182 -0.93 13.13 -0.55
N LEU A 183 0.33 13.57 -0.56
CA LEU A 183 0.81 14.57 0.41
C LEU A 183 0.08 15.90 0.26
N GLN A 184 -0.09 16.39 -0.96
CA GLN A 184 -0.76 17.67 -1.24
C GLN A 184 -2.24 17.62 -0.88
N ASP A 185 -2.95 16.56 -1.25
CA ASP A 185 -4.38 16.40 -0.98
C ASP A 185 -4.68 16.33 0.53
N ASN A 186 -3.79 15.72 1.31
CA ASN A 186 -3.95 15.63 2.76
C ASN A 186 -3.48 16.90 3.48
N MET A 187 -2.33 17.47 3.12
CA MET A 187 -1.75 18.62 3.81
C MET A 187 -2.35 19.96 3.38
N GLY A 188 -2.88 20.06 2.16
CA GLY A 188 -3.47 21.30 1.61
C GLY A 188 -4.85 21.63 2.17
N GLY A 189 -5.51 20.73 2.87
CA GLY A 189 -6.82 20.90 3.49
C GLY A 189 -6.81 21.49 4.91
N VAL A 190 -5.63 21.67 5.51
CA VAL A 190 -5.50 22.27 6.86
C VAL A 190 -5.38 23.77 6.71
N GLN A 191 -6.53 24.48 6.80
CA GLN A 191 -6.60 25.93 7.04
C GLN A 191 -6.79 26.22 8.52
#